data_e0ee3a049ca9e882f80002ce7dc6cada
#
_entry.id   e0ee3a049ca9e882f80002ce7dc6cada
#
_cell.length_a   1.000
_cell.length_b   1.000
_cell.length_c   1.000
_cell.angle_alpha   90.00
_cell.angle_beta   90.00
_cell.angle_gamma   90.00
#
_symmetry.space_group_name_H-M   'P 1'
#
loop_
_entity.id
_entity.type
_entity.pdbx_description
1 polymer ?
#
loop_
_entity_poly.entity_id
_entity_poly.type
_entity_poly.pdbx_seq_one_letter_code
_entity_poly.pdbx_strand_id
1 'polypeptide(L)'
;LVGSEMCIRDRFKATNSKLKVLAADDSKLDGFNASFGLLDEYHAAKTSKVRDVIKSSMGMRENPHLCTITTAGFDKTLPCYQLRTVAIEVLNELKSDDEMFIAIYSLDADDDWRSEKNWMKVAPNLNVTVTSKYIKGQVQQAINNPSDEVGVRTKTLNQWCDSATAVSY
;
A
#
# COMPACT_ATOMS: atom_id res chain seq x y z
N LEU A 1 -2.33 -0.57 -32.65
CA LEU A 1 -0.93 -0.76 -32.30
C LEU A 1 -0.90 -1.37 -30.91
N VAL A 2 -0.74 -2.69 -30.86
CA VAL A 2 -0.68 -3.51 -29.67
C VAL A 2 0.72 -3.37 -29.08
N GLY A 3 0.79 -2.94 -27.81
CA GLY A 3 1.80 -3.38 -26.85
C GLY A 3 3.26 -3.22 -27.25
N SER A 4 3.78 -2.03 -27.25
CA SER A 4 5.18 -1.88 -26.85
C SER A 4 5.19 -1.76 -25.33
N GLU A 5 5.76 -2.76 -24.67
CA GLU A 5 6.19 -2.65 -23.30
C GLU A 5 7.09 -1.40 -23.18
N MET A 6 6.51 -0.32 -22.70
CA MET A 6 7.27 0.89 -22.44
C MET A 6 8.07 0.61 -21.18
N CYS A 7 9.20 -0.12 -21.33
CA CYS A 7 10.22 -0.20 -20.31
C CYS A 7 10.79 1.21 -20.14
N ILE A 8 10.19 2.00 -19.25
CA ILE A 8 10.76 3.28 -18.87
C ILE A 8 12.09 2.96 -18.18
N ARG A 9 13.17 3.19 -18.90
CA ARG A 9 14.55 3.14 -18.40
C ARG A 9 15.11 4.54 -18.50
N ASP A 10 15.02 5.25 -17.40
CA ASP A 10 15.76 6.51 -17.28
C ASP A 10 17.16 6.27 -16.75
N ARG A 11 18.13 6.93 -17.36
CA ARG A 11 19.52 6.90 -16.94
C ARG A 11 20.02 8.31 -16.67
N PHE A 12 20.39 8.56 -15.44
CA PHE A 12 21.05 9.80 -15.06
C PHE A 12 22.55 9.71 -15.35
N LYS A 13 23.00 10.44 -16.39
CA LYS A 13 24.35 10.29 -16.95
C LYS A 13 25.47 10.63 -15.95
N ALA A 14 25.26 11.64 -15.08
CA ALA A 14 26.28 12.12 -14.15
C ALA A 14 26.71 11.06 -13.12
N THR A 15 25.77 10.24 -12.63
CA THR A 15 26.03 9.19 -11.63
C THR A 15 25.90 7.79 -12.19
N ASN A 16 25.57 7.67 -13.47
CA ASN A 16 25.26 6.39 -14.13
C ASN A 16 24.10 5.62 -13.45
N SER A 17 23.26 6.33 -12.70
CA SER A 17 22.09 5.75 -12.04
C SER A 17 21.01 5.39 -13.06
N LYS A 18 20.22 4.38 -12.74
CA LYS A 18 19.13 3.88 -13.60
C LYS A 18 17.85 3.78 -12.79
N LEU A 19 16.74 4.26 -13.36
CA LEU A 19 15.40 3.95 -12.91
C LEU A 19 14.81 2.88 -13.83
N LYS A 20 14.24 1.83 -13.25
CA LYS A 20 13.59 0.76 -13.99
C LYS A 20 12.24 0.43 -13.37
N VAL A 21 11.18 0.43 -14.17
CA VAL A 21 9.89 -0.14 -13.78
C VAL A 21 9.94 -1.65 -13.98
N LEU A 22 9.44 -2.40 -13.01
CA LEU A 22 9.40 -3.86 -13.02
C LEU A 22 7.95 -4.32 -13.12
N ALA A 23 7.69 -5.28 -13.99
CA ALA A 23 6.41 -5.96 -14.01
C ALA A 23 6.36 -7.00 -12.87
N ALA A 24 5.18 -7.17 -12.26
CA ALA A 24 4.98 -8.11 -11.15
C ALA A 24 5.26 -9.58 -11.52
N ASP A 25 5.13 -9.93 -12.81
CA ASP A 25 5.33 -11.28 -13.35
C ASP A 25 6.68 -11.46 -14.05
N ASP A 26 7.62 -10.50 -13.92
CA ASP A 26 8.89 -10.58 -14.59
C ASP A 26 9.72 -11.75 -14.02
N SER A 27 9.87 -12.81 -14.79
CA SER A 27 10.71 -13.98 -14.46
C SER A 27 12.20 -13.67 -14.43
N LYS A 28 12.59 -12.45 -14.86
CA LYS A 28 13.98 -11.97 -14.93
C LYS A 28 14.30 -10.97 -13.82
N LEU A 29 13.72 -11.14 -12.65
CA LEU A 29 13.98 -10.27 -11.51
C LEU A 29 15.36 -10.51 -10.85
N ASP A 30 16.05 -11.56 -11.21
CA ASP A 30 17.38 -11.87 -10.68
C ASP A 30 18.48 -10.97 -11.29
N GLY A 31 19.52 -10.70 -10.51
CA GLY A 31 20.69 -9.94 -10.96
C GLY A 31 20.61 -8.42 -10.80
N PHE A 32 19.63 -7.90 -10.06
CA PHE A 32 19.63 -6.49 -9.66
C PHE A 32 20.64 -6.25 -8.53
N ASN A 33 21.11 -5.02 -8.47
CA ASN A 33 21.87 -4.48 -7.35
C ASN A 33 21.21 -3.13 -6.99
N ALA A 34 20.00 -3.20 -6.44
CA ALA A 34 19.18 -2.04 -6.18
C ALA A 34 19.66 -1.28 -4.94
N SER A 35 19.76 0.04 -5.03
CA SER A 35 19.95 0.93 -3.88
C SER A 35 18.62 1.45 -3.33
N PHE A 36 17.59 1.49 -4.17
CA PHE A 36 16.24 1.90 -3.81
C PHE A 36 15.23 1.02 -4.52
N GLY A 37 14.22 0.56 -3.82
CA GLY A 37 13.06 -0.14 -4.36
C GLY A 37 11.78 0.53 -3.89
N LEU A 38 10.82 0.69 -4.79
CA LEU A 38 9.49 1.18 -4.47
C LEU A 38 8.46 0.14 -4.92
N LEU A 39 7.67 -0.33 -3.96
CA LEU A 39 6.50 -1.16 -4.20
C LEU A 39 5.26 -0.30 -4.01
N ASP A 40 4.57 -0.03 -5.10
CA ASP A 40 3.31 0.70 -5.09
C ASP A 40 2.13 -0.26 -5.14
N GLU A 41 1.02 0.12 -4.51
CA GLU A 41 -0.21 -0.68 -4.44
C GLU A 41 0.03 -2.14 -3.99
N TYR A 42 0.89 -2.32 -2.98
CA TYR A 42 1.32 -3.65 -2.54
C TYR A 42 0.17 -4.55 -2.06
N HIS A 43 -0.99 -3.95 -1.71
CA HIS A 43 -2.20 -4.71 -1.37
C HIS A 43 -2.68 -5.63 -2.51
N ALA A 44 -2.33 -5.32 -3.76
CA ALA A 44 -2.70 -6.11 -4.93
C ALA A 44 -1.73 -7.28 -5.21
N ALA A 45 -0.57 -7.33 -4.54
CA ALA A 45 0.43 -8.37 -4.73
C ALA A 45 -0.06 -9.72 -4.20
N LYS A 46 -0.16 -10.71 -5.07
CA LYS A 46 -0.58 -12.08 -4.71
C LYS A 46 0.49 -12.86 -3.95
N THR A 47 1.77 -12.51 -4.14
CA THR A 47 2.91 -13.15 -3.48
C THR A 47 3.94 -12.11 -3.06
N SER A 48 4.80 -12.45 -2.10
CA SER A 48 5.92 -11.60 -1.68
C SER A 48 7.11 -11.60 -2.64
N LYS A 49 7.09 -12.44 -3.69
CA LYS A 49 8.24 -12.72 -4.57
C LYS A 49 8.98 -11.47 -5.04
N VAL A 50 8.27 -10.47 -5.58
CA VAL A 50 8.91 -9.24 -6.09
C VAL A 50 9.60 -8.47 -4.97
N ARG A 51 8.94 -8.33 -3.82
CA ARG A 51 9.51 -7.68 -2.63
C ARG A 51 10.77 -8.40 -2.15
N ASP A 52 10.72 -9.72 -2.07
CA ASP A 52 11.82 -10.54 -1.56
C ASP A 52 13.04 -10.51 -2.50
N VAL A 53 12.80 -10.55 -3.81
CA VAL A 53 13.86 -10.42 -4.82
C VAL A 53 14.51 -9.03 -4.77
N ILE A 54 13.71 -7.96 -4.67
CA ILE A 54 14.28 -6.61 -4.55
C ILE A 54 15.09 -6.51 -3.25
N LYS A 55 14.54 -6.96 -2.12
CA LYS A 55 15.22 -6.94 -0.82
C LYS A 55 16.54 -7.72 -0.86
N SER A 56 16.53 -8.93 -1.43
CA SER A 56 17.76 -9.75 -1.56
C SER A 56 18.80 -9.11 -2.48
N SER A 57 18.36 -8.38 -3.52
CA SER A 57 19.26 -7.68 -4.43
C SER A 57 20.00 -6.50 -3.81
N MET A 58 19.56 -6.06 -2.64
CA MET A 58 20.11 -4.90 -1.92
C MET A 58 21.28 -5.24 -1.00
N GLY A 59 21.55 -6.53 -0.77
CA GLY A 59 22.55 -7.00 0.20
C GLY A 59 23.98 -6.51 -0.01
N MET A 60 24.32 -6.01 -1.21
CA MET A 60 25.64 -5.43 -1.52
C MET A 60 25.68 -3.90 -1.38
N ARG A 61 24.61 -3.27 -0.90
CA ARG A 61 24.53 -1.83 -0.72
C ARG A 61 24.73 -1.46 0.74
N GLU A 62 25.43 -0.35 0.99
CA GLU A 62 25.66 0.14 2.35
C GLU A 62 24.38 0.70 3.00
N ASN A 63 23.59 1.44 2.22
CA ASN A 63 22.35 2.10 2.68
C ASN A 63 21.21 1.81 1.70
N PRO A 64 20.73 0.57 1.61
CA PRO A 64 19.61 0.24 0.74
C PRO A 64 18.30 0.73 1.35
N HIS A 65 17.35 1.12 0.52
CA HIS A 65 16.02 1.52 0.97
C HIS A 65 14.93 0.84 0.18
N LEU A 66 14.07 0.09 0.86
CA LEU A 66 12.89 -0.55 0.28
C LEU A 66 11.64 0.13 0.84
N CYS A 67 10.97 0.89 -0.01
CA CYS A 67 9.74 1.58 0.32
C CYS A 67 8.53 0.77 -0.18
N THR A 68 7.54 0.57 0.69
CA THR A 68 6.27 -0.06 0.34
C THR A 68 5.15 0.91 0.65
N ILE A 69 4.39 1.30 -0.36
CA ILE A 69 3.23 2.18 -0.21
C ILE A 69 1.98 1.47 -0.73
N THR A 70 0.87 1.68 -0.06
CA THR A 70 -0.37 0.99 -0.41
C THR A 70 -1.58 1.58 0.29
N THR A 71 -2.75 1.41 -0.28
CA THR A 71 -4.02 1.47 0.43
C THR A 71 -4.33 0.12 1.09
N ALA A 72 -5.43 0.04 1.85
CA ALA A 72 -5.97 -1.24 2.30
C ALA A 72 -6.43 -2.10 1.11
N GLY A 73 -6.55 -3.39 1.35
CA GLY A 73 -7.03 -4.37 0.39
C GLY A 73 -8.28 -5.10 0.88
N PHE A 74 -8.72 -6.06 0.07
CA PHE A 74 -9.91 -6.86 0.29
C PHE A 74 -9.61 -8.29 0.76
N ASP A 75 -8.34 -8.67 0.83
CA ASP A 75 -7.91 -10.02 1.16
C ASP A 75 -6.79 -9.98 2.21
N LYS A 76 -7.12 -10.40 3.41
CA LYS A 76 -6.21 -10.46 4.55
C LYS A 76 -5.24 -11.64 4.51
N THR A 77 -5.37 -12.54 3.54
CA THR A 77 -4.43 -13.66 3.36
C THR A 77 -3.19 -13.26 2.56
N LEU A 78 -3.24 -12.11 1.87
CA LEU A 78 -2.17 -11.63 1.00
C LEU A 78 -0.98 -11.05 1.78
N PRO A 79 0.22 -11.03 1.16
CA PRO A 79 1.46 -10.59 1.79
C PRO A 79 1.43 -9.19 2.39
N CYS A 80 0.67 -8.28 1.80
CA CYS A 80 0.54 -6.91 2.29
C CYS A 80 -0.10 -6.87 3.68
N TYR A 81 -1.15 -7.66 3.93
CA TYR A 81 -1.77 -7.72 5.25
C TYR A 81 -0.85 -8.37 6.29
N GLN A 82 -0.08 -9.40 5.89
CA GLN A 82 0.92 -10.02 6.75
C GLN A 82 2.01 -9.01 7.14
N LEU A 83 2.50 -8.22 6.17
CA LEU A 83 3.46 -7.14 6.44
C LEU A 83 2.88 -6.09 7.40
N ARG A 84 1.61 -5.70 7.21
CA ARG A 84 0.91 -4.79 8.11
C ARG A 84 0.80 -5.36 9.53
N THR A 85 0.55 -6.66 9.68
CA THR A 85 0.49 -7.30 11.00
C THR A 85 1.82 -7.18 11.73
N VAL A 86 2.93 -7.50 11.04
CA VAL A 86 4.28 -7.32 11.60
C VAL A 86 4.54 -5.86 11.95
N ALA A 87 4.16 -4.93 11.07
CA ALA A 87 4.33 -3.49 11.32
C ALA A 87 3.58 -3.03 12.58
N ILE A 88 2.36 -3.51 12.80
CA ILE A 88 1.58 -3.21 14.03
C ILE A 88 2.26 -3.80 15.28
N GLU A 89 2.81 -5.02 15.18
CA GLU A 89 3.54 -5.62 16.29
C GLU A 89 4.79 -4.80 16.67
N VAL A 90 5.50 -4.24 15.69
CA VAL A 90 6.64 -3.33 15.91
C VAL A 90 6.17 -2.03 16.54
N LEU A 91 5.10 -1.39 16.03
CA LEU A 91 4.54 -0.17 16.59
C LEU A 91 4.04 -0.32 18.03
N ASN A 92 3.58 -1.53 18.40
CA ASN A 92 3.13 -1.86 19.75
C ASN A 92 4.27 -2.40 20.64
N GLU A 93 5.52 -2.31 20.21
CA GLU A 93 6.70 -2.77 20.94
C GLU A 93 6.68 -4.28 21.27
N LEU A 94 5.85 -5.07 20.55
CA LEU A 94 5.82 -6.52 20.67
C LEU A 94 6.97 -7.20 19.91
N LYS A 95 7.51 -6.48 18.92
CA LYS A 95 8.71 -6.84 18.15
C LYS A 95 9.64 -5.63 18.06
N SER A 96 10.95 -5.88 18.04
CA SER A 96 11.94 -4.83 17.76
C SER A 96 12.40 -4.92 16.33
N ASP A 97 12.35 -3.80 15.60
CA ASP A 97 12.93 -3.64 14.27
C ASP A 97 13.25 -2.15 14.06
N ASP A 98 14.49 -1.77 14.38
CA ASP A 98 14.96 -0.39 14.30
C ASP A 98 15.20 0.10 12.86
N GLU A 99 15.20 -0.82 11.90
CA GLU A 99 15.36 -0.51 10.48
C GLU A 99 14.02 -0.27 9.78
N MET A 100 12.90 -0.57 10.43
CA MET A 100 11.58 -0.48 9.84
C MET A 100 10.88 0.84 10.20
N PHE A 101 10.84 1.79 9.26
CA PHE A 101 9.96 2.96 9.38
C PHE A 101 8.52 2.59 9.02
N ILE A 102 7.57 2.94 9.90
CA ILE A 102 6.16 2.56 9.74
C ILE A 102 5.26 3.78 9.90
N ALA A 103 4.34 3.97 8.95
CA ALA A 103 3.25 4.94 9.05
C ALA A 103 1.95 4.28 8.56
N ILE A 104 0.95 4.18 9.44
CA ILE A 104 -0.35 3.58 9.13
C ILE A 104 -1.45 4.62 9.41
N TYR A 105 -2.18 5.00 8.38
CA TYR A 105 -3.33 5.89 8.44
C TYR A 105 -4.57 5.09 8.07
N SER A 106 -5.30 4.60 9.06
CA SER A 106 -6.50 3.78 8.86
C SER A 106 -7.50 4.02 9.98
N LEU A 107 -8.77 3.65 9.74
CA LEU A 107 -9.73 3.55 10.83
C LEU A 107 -9.39 2.37 11.74
N ASP A 108 -9.67 2.53 13.03
CA ASP A 108 -9.65 1.43 13.98
C ASP A 108 -10.87 0.51 13.79
N ALA A 109 -10.82 -0.69 14.38
CA ALA A 109 -11.89 -1.69 14.20
C ALA A 109 -13.25 -1.19 14.71
N ASP A 110 -13.24 -0.41 15.80
CA ASP A 110 -14.43 0.08 16.48
C ASP A 110 -14.87 1.49 16.00
N ASP A 111 -14.12 2.08 15.07
CA ASP A 111 -14.48 3.39 14.53
C ASP A 111 -15.73 3.31 13.63
N ASP A 112 -16.70 4.17 13.91
CA ASP A 112 -17.79 4.39 12.95
C ASP A 112 -17.23 5.12 11.70
N TRP A 113 -17.20 4.42 10.59
CA TRP A 113 -16.68 4.90 9.31
C TRP A 113 -17.50 6.05 8.72
N ARG A 114 -18.75 6.22 9.16
CA ARG A 114 -19.64 7.31 8.74
C ARG A 114 -19.35 8.61 9.48
N SER A 115 -18.65 8.52 10.60
CA SER A 115 -18.37 9.66 11.46
C SER A 115 -17.22 10.51 10.94
N GLU A 116 -17.53 11.78 10.63
CA GLU A 116 -16.54 12.75 10.15
C GLU A 116 -15.34 12.94 11.11
N LYS A 117 -15.57 12.73 12.40
CA LYS A 117 -14.52 12.82 13.44
C LYS A 117 -13.37 11.84 13.22
N ASN A 118 -13.67 10.69 12.60
CA ASN A 118 -12.71 9.62 12.41
C ASN A 118 -11.89 9.80 11.12
N TRP A 119 -12.33 10.67 10.18
CA TRP A 119 -11.67 10.79 8.87
C TRP A 119 -10.27 11.40 8.94
N MET A 120 -9.93 12.15 10.00
CA MET A 120 -8.57 12.62 10.22
C MET A 120 -7.56 11.47 10.45
N LYS A 121 -8.02 10.31 10.94
CA LYS A 121 -7.16 9.13 11.12
C LYS A 121 -6.67 8.56 9.78
N VAL A 122 -7.49 8.70 8.73
CA VAL A 122 -7.18 8.15 7.40
C VAL A 122 -6.61 9.20 6.45
N ALA A 123 -6.87 10.46 6.70
CA ALA A 123 -6.41 11.58 5.88
C ALA A 123 -5.84 12.69 6.76
N PRO A 124 -4.57 12.57 7.21
CA PRO A 124 -3.94 13.58 8.04
C PRO A 124 -3.83 14.96 7.36
N ASN A 125 -3.92 14.99 6.04
CA ASN A 125 -3.97 16.18 5.19
C ASN A 125 -5.40 16.58 4.79
N LEU A 126 -6.41 16.18 5.57
CA LEU A 126 -7.82 16.51 5.36
C LEU A 126 -7.99 18.05 5.29
N ASN A 127 -8.74 18.51 4.30
CA ASN A 127 -8.96 19.92 3.95
C ASN A 127 -7.69 20.68 3.48
N VAL A 128 -6.58 19.98 3.23
CA VAL A 128 -5.42 20.52 2.52
C VAL A 128 -5.40 19.99 1.07
N THR A 129 -5.38 18.68 0.89
CA THR A 129 -5.43 18.05 -0.44
C THR A 129 -6.71 17.25 -0.68
N VAL A 130 -7.19 16.56 0.36
CA VAL A 130 -8.47 15.83 0.34
C VAL A 130 -9.49 16.60 1.14
N THR A 131 -10.64 16.95 0.56
CA THR A 131 -11.67 17.72 1.25
C THR A 131 -12.64 16.83 2.02
N SER A 132 -13.10 17.29 3.19
CA SER A 132 -14.18 16.62 3.93
C SER A 132 -15.43 16.44 3.06
N LYS A 133 -15.71 17.39 2.16
CA LYS A 133 -16.82 17.28 1.21
C LYS A 133 -16.70 16.07 0.30
N TYR A 134 -15.49 15.78 -0.19
CA TYR A 134 -15.24 14.60 -1.04
C TYR A 134 -15.50 13.30 -0.25
N ILE A 135 -14.91 13.15 0.93
CA ILE A 135 -15.09 11.95 1.76
C ILE A 135 -16.56 11.78 2.13
N LYS A 136 -17.24 12.86 2.52
CA LYS A 136 -18.67 12.84 2.82
C LYS A 136 -19.52 12.37 1.63
N GLY A 137 -19.17 12.80 0.42
CA GLY A 137 -19.84 12.33 -0.80
C GLY A 137 -19.67 10.83 -1.01
N GLN A 138 -18.47 10.29 -0.83
CA GLN A 138 -18.19 8.85 -0.94
C GLN A 138 -18.92 8.05 0.13
N VAL A 139 -18.89 8.51 1.37
CA VAL A 139 -19.62 7.88 2.49
C VAL A 139 -21.13 7.90 2.25
N GLN A 140 -21.70 9.02 1.79
CA GLN A 140 -23.12 9.10 1.50
C GLN A 140 -23.53 8.17 0.35
N GLN A 141 -22.69 8.04 -0.68
CA GLN A 141 -22.91 7.09 -1.76
C GLN A 141 -22.95 5.64 -1.23
N ALA A 142 -22.02 5.27 -0.37
CA ALA A 142 -21.98 3.94 0.23
C ALA A 142 -23.20 3.67 1.17
N ILE A 143 -23.67 4.68 1.87
CA ILE A 143 -24.91 4.57 2.69
C ILE A 143 -26.13 4.33 1.78
N ASN A 144 -26.21 5.04 0.66
CA ASN A 144 -27.33 4.91 -0.28
C ASN A 144 -27.25 3.63 -1.10
N ASN A 145 -26.07 3.10 -1.33
CA ASN A 145 -25.80 1.90 -2.12
C ASN A 145 -24.86 0.96 -1.35
N PRO A 146 -25.38 -0.02 -0.59
CA PRO A 146 -24.56 -0.92 0.23
C PRO A 146 -23.48 -1.71 -0.53
N SER A 147 -23.66 -1.93 -1.84
CA SER A 147 -22.64 -2.58 -2.67
C SER A 147 -21.34 -1.78 -2.77
N ASP A 148 -21.39 -0.47 -2.58
CA ASP A 148 -20.22 0.42 -2.62
C ASP A 148 -19.51 0.53 -1.28
N GLU A 149 -20.13 0.07 -0.17
CA GLU A 149 -19.60 0.24 1.18
C GLU A 149 -18.17 -0.31 1.32
N VAL A 150 -17.97 -1.56 0.93
CA VAL A 150 -16.65 -2.21 1.03
C VAL A 150 -15.59 -1.43 0.23
N GLY A 151 -15.95 -0.97 -0.97
CA GLY A 151 -15.06 -0.17 -1.80
C GLY A 151 -14.67 1.16 -1.16
N VAL A 152 -15.65 1.89 -0.61
CA VAL A 152 -15.41 3.18 0.07
C VAL A 152 -14.60 2.99 1.35
N ARG A 153 -14.95 2.00 2.18
CA ARG A 153 -14.20 1.70 3.41
C ARG A 153 -12.75 1.33 3.11
N THR A 154 -12.51 0.54 2.08
CA THR A 154 -11.16 0.08 1.71
C THR A 154 -10.35 1.18 1.03
N LYS A 155 -10.89 1.82 -0.02
CA LYS A 155 -10.12 2.74 -0.86
C LYS A 155 -10.09 4.18 -0.36
N THR A 156 -11.19 4.63 0.27
CA THR A 156 -11.29 6.01 0.76
C THR A 156 -10.91 6.12 2.23
N LEU A 157 -11.30 5.13 3.05
CA LEU A 157 -11.09 5.14 4.49
C LEU A 157 -10.00 4.18 4.96
N ASN A 158 -9.27 3.59 4.03
CA ASN A 158 -8.09 2.74 4.26
C ASN A 158 -8.32 1.64 5.31
N GLN A 159 -9.54 1.09 5.36
CA GLN A 159 -9.94 0.04 6.27
C GLN A 159 -9.93 -1.32 5.57
N TRP A 160 -9.22 -2.28 6.13
CA TRP A 160 -9.23 -3.64 5.60
C TRP A 160 -10.57 -4.31 5.84
N CYS A 161 -11.28 -4.60 4.75
CA CYS A 161 -12.57 -5.27 4.74
C CYS A 161 -12.46 -6.59 3.97
N ASP A 162 -12.98 -7.67 4.53
CA ASP A 162 -13.11 -8.92 3.77
C ASP A 162 -14.26 -8.76 2.77
N SER A 163 -14.05 -9.21 1.55
CA SER A 163 -15.09 -9.20 0.50
C SER A 163 -16.35 -9.97 0.89
N ALA A 164 -16.24 -10.92 1.84
CA ALA A 164 -17.36 -11.68 2.38
C ALA A 164 -18.23 -10.87 3.37
N THR A 165 -17.75 -9.74 3.92
CA THR A 165 -18.49 -8.95 4.91
C THR A 165 -19.53 -8.03 4.26
N ALA A 166 -19.56 -7.93 2.94
CA ALA A 166 -20.51 -7.10 2.19
C ALA A 166 -21.96 -7.64 2.17
N VAL A 167 -22.25 -8.75 2.83
CA VAL A 167 -23.56 -9.43 2.79
C VAL A 167 -24.07 -9.76 4.21
N SER A 168 -23.88 -8.84 5.16
CA SER A 168 -24.56 -8.94 6.46
C SER A 168 -25.58 -7.80 6.57
N TYR A 169 -26.81 -8.15 6.28
CA TYR A 169 -28.00 -7.39 6.60
C TYR A 169 -28.31 -7.44 8.10
#